data_f1a775b3127ec4439c3731a219468637
#
_entry.id   f1a775b3127ec4439c3731a219468637
#
_cell.length_a   1.000
_cell.length_b   1.000
_cell.length_c   1.000
_cell.angle_alpha   90.00
_cell.angle_beta   90.00
_cell.angle_gamma   90.00
#
_symmetry.space_group_name_H-M   'P 1'
#
loop_
_entity.id
_entity.type
_entity.pdbx_description
1 polymer ?
#
loop_
_entity_poly.entity_id
_entity_poly.type
_entity_poly.pdbx_seq_one_letter_code
_entity_poly.pdbx_strand_id
1 'polypeptide(L)'
;EGNPSRSHLARMAEPIVGKAALARAREGVEFTADVLVLPAMPGIPVRRLFESHPWKAVLQLAYHSGTASSLEGDESLTDLARYCRVSGVPLVVGPGRGSNAPYASIARLEDAGAVFAPSMTESALVVKLRWLLGTGQDLSALARPVGFDILDR
;
A
#
# COMPACT_ATOMS: atom_id res chain seq x y z
N GLU A 1 -15.16 -39.36 -8.47
CA GLU A 1 -14.54 -38.09 -8.91
C GLU A 1 -15.64 -37.05 -8.95
N GLY A 2 -15.86 -36.39 -7.80
CA GLY A 2 -16.93 -35.45 -7.61
C GLY A 2 -16.51 -34.07 -8.10
N ASN A 3 -17.17 -33.60 -9.13
CA ASN A 3 -17.15 -32.20 -9.56
C ASN A 3 -17.54 -31.33 -8.35
N PRO A 4 -16.73 -30.32 -7.95
CA PRO A 4 -17.08 -29.44 -6.86
C PRO A 4 -18.46 -28.83 -7.16
N SER A 5 -19.41 -29.13 -6.26
CA SER A 5 -20.82 -28.86 -6.50
C SER A 5 -21.01 -27.35 -6.79
N ARG A 6 -21.92 -27.01 -7.71
CA ARG A 6 -22.36 -25.64 -8.03
C ARG A 6 -22.64 -24.80 -6.77
N SER A 7 -22.98 -25.46 -5.65
CA SER A 7 -23.17 -24.83 -4.34
C SER A 7 -21.90 -24.27 -3.71
N HIS A 8 -20.72 -24.87 -4.01
CA HIS A 8 -19.45 -24.35 -3.48
C HIS A 8 -19.03 -23.10 -4.25
N LEU A 9 -19.17 -23.11 -5.57
CA LEU A 9 -18.91 -21.94 -6.40
C LEU A 9 -19.91 -20.80 -6.14
N ALA A 10 -21.18 -21.13 -5.85
CA ALA A 10 -22.19 -20.15 -5.50
C ALA A 10 -21.90 -19.48 -4.15
N ARG A 11 -21.35 -20.20 -3.17
CA ARG A 11 -20.92 -19.59 -1.89
C ARG A 11 -19.69 -18.69 -2.04
N MET A 12 -18.81 -19.00 -2.98
CA MET A 12 -17.68 -18.11 -3.31
C MET A 12 -18.12 -16.87 -4.08
N ALA A 13 -19.29 -16.91 -4.72
CA ALA A 13 -19.86 -15.79 -5.47
C ALA A 13 -20.86 -14.95 -4.65
N GLU A 14 -21.14 -15.32 -3.40
CA GLU A 14 -21.90 -14.41 -2.52
C GLU A 14 -21.10 -13.11 -2.37
N PRO A 15 -21.75 -11.96 -2.61
CA PRO A 15 -21.03 -10.69 -2.54
C PRO A 15 -20.53 -10.50 -1.11
N ILE A 16 -19.21 -10.57 -0.95
CA ILE A 16 -18.42 -10.38 0.27
C ILE A 16 -18.72 -9.02 0.92
N VAL A 17 -19.32 -8.15 0.16
CA VAL A 17 -19.74 -6.83 0.61
C VAL A 17 -21.26 -6.82 0.66
N GLY A 18 -21.83 -6.73 1.85
CA GLY A 18 -23.28 -6.60 2.01
C GLY A 18 -23.82 -5.44 1.17
N LYS A 19 -25.06 -5.57 0.66
CA LYS A 19 -25.70 -4.55 -0.21
C LYS A 19 -25.62 -3.14 0.36
N ALA A 20 -25.65 -2.97 1.68
CA ALA A 20 -25.49 -1.68 2.37
C ALA A 20 -24.08 -1.09 2.24
N ALA A 21 -23.03 -1.93 2.25
CA ALA A 21 -21.66 -1.48 2.05
C ALA A 21 -21.40 -1.14 0.59
N LEU A 22 -22.01 -1.88 -0.35
CA LEU A 22 -21.98 -1.56 -1.78
C LEU A 22 -22.71 -0.25 -2.09
N ALA A 23 -23.84 0.00 -1.43
CA ALA A 23 -24.57 1.26 -1.56
C ALA A 23 -23.74 2.44 -1.04
N ARG A 24 -23.13 2.31 0.13
CA ARG A 24 -22.21 3.32 0.69
C ARG A 24 -20.97 3.52 -0.18
N ALA A 25 -20.46 2.46 -0.80
CA ALA A 25 -19.34 2.56 -1.75
C ALA A 25 -19.71 3.30 -3.04
N ARG A 26 -20.99 3.41 -3.38
CA ARG A 26 -21.47 4.18 -4.54
C ARG A 26 -21.75 5.65 -4.22
N GLU A 27 -21.95 5.99 -2.95
CA GLU A 27 -22.18 7.36 -2.50
C GLU A 27 -20.84 8.04 -2.22
N GLY A 28 -20.17 8.52 -3.26
CA GLY A 28 -19.01 9.42 -3.13
C GLY A 28 -17.68 8.73 -2.80
N VAL A 29 -17.40 7.57 -3.38
CA VAL A 29 -16.04 7.00 -3.32
C VAL A 29 -15.11 7.85 -4.15
N GLU A 30 -14.41 8.77 -3.49
CA GLU A 30 -13.36 9.55 -4.13
C GLU A 30 -12.04 8.79 -4.07
N PHE A 31 -11.45 8.57 -5.24
CA PHE A 31 -10.08 8.10 -5.36
C PHE A 31 -9.18 9.28 -5.73
N THR A 32 -8.09 9.48 -5.01
CA THR A 32 -7.10 10.45 -5.47
C THR A 32 -6.14 9.81 -6.49
N ALA A 33 -5.77 10.58 -7.51
CA ALA A 33 -4.69 10.23 -8.44
C ALA A 33 -3.30 10.61 -7.90
N ASP A 34 -3.25 11.49 -6.87
CA ASP A 34 -2.04 12.12 -6.36
C ASP A 34 -1.20 11.20 -5.47
N VAL A 35 -0.99 9.96 -5.91
CA VAL A 35 -0.13 8.98 -5.26
C VAL A 35 1.00 8.63 -6.21
N LEU A 36 2.23 8.97 -5.82
CA LEU A 36 3.43 8.54 -6.55
C LEU A 36 3.70 7.07 -6.24
N VAL A 37 3.55 6.22 -7.25
CA VAL A 37 3.87 4.78 -7.11
C VAL A 37 5.24 4.50 -7.69
N LEU A 38 6.16 4.05 -6.85
CA LEU A 38 7.54 3.71 -7.20
C LEU A 38 7.69 2.19 -7.28
N PRO A 39 8.10 1.63 -8.42
CA PRO A 39 8.37 0.20 -8.54
C PRO A 39 9.59 -0.21 -7.72
N ALA A 40 9.69 -1.50 -7.38
CA ALA A 40 10.82 -2.09 -6.67
C ALA A 40 11.98 -2.35 -7.64
N MET A 41 12.64 -1.29 -8.09
CA MET A 41 13.80 -1.37 -9.01
C MET A 41 14.86 -0.33 -8.63
N PRO A 42 16.15 -0.60 -8.86
CA PRO A 42 17.22 0.38 -8.67
C PRO A 42 17.20 1.44 -9.80
N GLY A 43 17.90 2.55 -9.58
CA GLY A 43 18.09 3.58 -10.61
C GLY A 43 16.94 4.56 -10.78
N ILE A 44 15.96 4.58 -9.85
CA ILE A 44 14.86 5.53 -9.92
C ILE A 44 15.27 6.85 -9.27
N PRO A 45 15.19 7.98 -9.97
CA PRO A 45 15.49 9.30 -9.42
C PRO A 45 14.35 9.77 -8.51
N VAL A 46 14.20 9.10 -7.35
CA VAL A 46 13.05 9.24 -6.43
C VAL A 46 12.82 10.68 -6.00
N ARG A 47 13.88 11.43 -5.75
CA ARG A 47 13.80 12.83 -5.35
C ARG A 47 13.17 13.70 -6.45
N ARG A 48 13.63 13.58 -7.68
CA ARG A 48 13.09 14.35 -8.80
C ARG A 48 11.62 14.02 -9.06
N LEU A 49 11.24 12.76 -8.93
CA LEU A 49 9.86 12.33 -9.08
C LEU A 49 9.00 12.90 -7.94
N PHE A 50 9.50 12.91 -6.71
CA PHE A 50 8.79 13.49 -5.58
C PHE A 50 8.57 15.00 -5.76
N GLU A 51 9.59 15.74 -6.21
CA GLU A 51 9.52 17.19 -6.41
C GLU A 51 8.66 17.61 -7.63
N SER A 52 8.29 16.68 -8.50
CA SER A 52 7.59 16.98 -9.76
C SER A 52 6.09 17.31 -9.60
N HIS A 53 5.47 17.00 -8.47
CA HIS A 53 4.04 17.14 -8.24
C HIS A 53 3.72 17.23 -6.74
N PRO A 54 2.65 17.93 -6.33
CA PRO A 54 2.21 17.95 -4.92
C PRO A 54 1.50 16.64 -4.54
N TRP A 55 2.27 15.60 -4.33
CA TRP A 55 1.76 14.28 -3.98
C TRP A 55 1.07 14.26 -2.62
N LYS A 56 -0.02 13.50 -2.51
CA LYS A 56 -0.71 13.23 -1.24
C LYS A 56 -0.07 12.06 -0.48
N ALA A 57 0.58 11.16 -1.20
CA ALA A 57 1.41 10.08 -0.63
C ALA A 57 2.41 9.57 -1.66
N VAL A 58 3.44 8.91 -1.16
CA VAL A 58 4.35 8.08 -1.96
C VAL A 58 4.14 6.62 -1.57
N LEU A 59 3.98 5.75 -2.55
CA LEU A 59 3.95 4.30 -2.38
C LEU A 59 5.18 3.69 -3.01
N GLN A 60 6.10 3.18 -2.20
CA GLN A 60 7.19 2.34 -2.66
C GLN A 60 6.74 0.89 -2.67
N LEU A 61 6.69 0.28 -3.84
CA LEU A 61 6.48 -1.17 -3.93
C LEU A 61 7.69 -1.91 -3.35
N ALA A 62 7.43 -2.88 -2.49
CA ALA A 62 8.47 -3.66 -1.86
C ALA A 62 9.08 -4.68 -2.84
N TYR A 63 10.34 -5.05 -2.61
CA TYR A 63 10.94 -6.20 -3.28
C TYR A 63 10.21 -7.49 -2.90
N HIS A 64 10.49 -8.55 -3.63
CA HIS A 64 9.91 -9.88 -3.37
C HIS A 64 10.11 -10.39 -1.93
N SER A 65 11.14 -9.90 -1.25
CA SER A 65 11.41 -10.14 0.17
C SER A 65 10.54 -9.31 1.13
N GLY A 66 9.70 -8.40 0.63
CA GLY A 66 8.95 -7.45 1.45
C GLY A 66 9.80 -6.28 1.96
N THR A 67 11.03 -6.13 1.47
CA THR A 67 11.95 -5.03 1.84
C THR A 67 12.02 -3.98 0.74
N ALA A 68 12.70 -2.88 1.04
CA ALA A 68 13.01 -1.82 0.08
C ALA A 68 14.47 -1.37 0.25
N SER A 69 15.03 -0.68 -0.73
CA SER A 69 16.40 -0.19 -0.66
C SER A 69 16.53 0.87 0.43
N SER A 70 17.54 0.72 1.29
CA SER A 70 17.89 1.71 2.32
C SER A 70 19.30 2.28 2.12
N LEU A 71 19.86 2.13 0.91
CA LEU A 71 21.18 2.68 0.56
C LEU A 71 21.12 4.21 0.54
N GLU A 72 22.25 4.86 0.79
CA GLU A 72 22.41 6.30 0.72
C GLU A 72 22.61 6.78 -0.72
N GLY A 73 22.25 8.04 -1.02
CA GLY A 73 22.41 8.67 -2.33
C GLY A 73 21.12 9.20 -2.92
N ASP A 74 21.16 9.71 -4.15
CA ASP A 74 20.01 10.33 -4.84
C ASP A 74 18.82 9.37 -5.08
N GLU A 75 19.07 8.08 -4.94
CA GLU A 75 18.09 6.99 -5.05
C GLU A 75 17.69 6.45 -3.66
N SER A 76 18.08 7.15 -2.59
CA SER A 76 17.89 6.72 -1.21
C SER A 76 16.43 6.81 -0.79
N LEU A 77 15.82 5.67 -0.48
CA LEU A 77 14.50 5.65 0.12
C LEU A 77 14.50 6.18 1.57
N THR A 78 15.61 6.08 2.27
CA THR A 78 15.77 6.66 3.60
C THR A 78 15.72 8.19 3.55
N ASP A 79 16.36 8.79 2.55
CA ASP A 79 16.31 10.23 2.35
C ASP A 79 14.93 10.65 1.83
N LEU A 80 14.34 9.89 0.92
CA LEU A 80 12.96 10.12 0.49
C LEU A 80 11.99 10.07 1.69
N ALA A 81 12.14 9.12 2.61
CA ALA A 81 11.31 9.03 3.81
C ALA A 81 11.44 10.30 4.69
N ARG A 82 12.65 10.80 4.86
CA ARG A 82 12.91 12.06 5.59
C ARG A 82 12.28 13.25 4.88
N TYR A 83 12.40 13.34 3.54
CA TYR A 83 11.75 14.38 2.72
C TYR A 83 10.24 14.32 2.85
N CYS A 84 9.66 13.15 2.70
CA CYS A 84 8.24 12.93 2.87
C CYS A 84 7.75 13.41 4.23
N ARG A 85 8.46 13.04 5.29
CA ARG A 85 8.15 13.46 6.67
C ARG A 85 8.19 14.97 6.85
N VAL A 86 9.23 15.63 6.33
CA VAL A 86 9.36 17.11 6.41
C VAL A 86 8.26 17.82 5.63
N SER A 87 7.85 17.24 4.49
CA SER A 87 6.81 17.80 3.64
C SER A 87 5.37 17.44 4.08
N GLY A 88 5.22 16.64 5.14
CA GLY A 88 3.91 16.14 5.58
C GLY A 88 3.27 15.13 4.62
N VAL A 89 4.05 14.55 3.69
CA VAL A 89 3.60 13.55 2.72
C VAL A 89 3.99 12.17 3.23
N PRO A 90 3.06 11.24 3.48
CA PRO A 90 3.41 9.91 3.97
C PRO A 90 4.14 9.09 2.90
N LEU A 91 5.18 8.35 3.31
CA LEU A 91 5.78 7.28 2.54
C LEU A 91 5.22 5.94 3.03
N VAL A 92 4.54 5.23 2.16
CA VAL A 92 4.07 3.87 2.41
C VAL A 92 4.99 2.89 1.68
N VAL A 93 5.40 1.82 2.35
CA VAL A 93 6.22 0.73 1.78
C VAL A 93 5.42 -0.55 1.82
N GLY A 94 5.31 -1.26 0.72
CA GLY A 94 4.57 -2.52 0.67
C GLY A 94 4.31 -3.04 -0.74
N PRO A 95 3.54 -4.11 -0.81
CA PRO A 95 2.91 -4.84 0.29
C PRO A 95 3.92 -5.60 1.16
N GLY A 96 3.61 -5.70 2.44
CA GLY A 96 4.37 -6.54 3.38
C GLY A 96 4.23 -8.02 3.02
N ARG A 97 5.19 -8.82 3.44
CA ARG A 97 5.15 -10.28 3.27
C ARG A 97 5.33 -10.93 4.62
N GLY A 98 4.38 -10.92 5.48
CA GLY A 98 4.25 -11.76 6.69
C GLY A 98 5.51 -12.40 7.32
N SER A 99 6.73 -11.99 6.95
CA SER A 99 7.97 -12.47 7.56
C SER A 99 8.25 -11.64 8.80
N ASN A 100 8.22 -12.27 9.95
CA ASN A 100 8.52 -11.67 11.25
C ASN A 100 10.01 -11.36 11.46
N ALA A 101 10.84 -11.40 10.44
CA ALA A 101 12.25 -11.06 10.56
C ALA A 101 12.45 -9.56 10.31
N PRO A 102 12.83 -8.77 11.31
CA PRO A 102 13.14 -7.36 11.13
C PRO A 102 14.45 -7.25 10.35
N TYR A 103 14.35 -7.01 9.05
CA TYR A 103 15.53 -6.61 8.29
C TYR A 103 15.98 -5.22 8.75
N ALA A 104 17.30 -5.02 8.87
CA ALA A 104 17.87 -3.73 9.25
C ALA A 104 17.42 -2.58 8.33
N SER A 105 17.09 -2.87 7.08
CA SER A 105 16.53 -1.90 6.14
C SER A 105 15.13 -1.43 6.52
N ILE A 106 14.28 -2.30 7.08
CA ILE A 106 12.94 -1.95 7.56
C ILE A 106 13.05 -0.97 8.71
N ALA A 107 13.84 -1.30 9.74
CA ALA A 107 14.03 -0.45 10.90
C ALA A 107 14.51 0.97 10.50
N ARG A 108 15.48 1.08 9.59
CA ARG A 108 15.96 2.37 9.09
C ARG A 108 14.87 3.20 8.41
N LEU A 109 14.01 2.57 7.64
CA LEU A 109 12.91 3.26 6.96
C LEU A 109 11.80 3.66 7.92
N GLU A 110 11.48 2.82 8.91
CA GLU A 110 10.54 3.16 9.99
C GLU A 110 11.04 4.34 10.82
N ASP A 111 12.31 4.34 11.22
CA ASP A 111 12.96 5.44 11.94
C ASP A 111 12.94 6.75 11.11
N ALA A 112 13.03 6.64 9.79
CA ALA A 112 12.91 7.76 8.88
C ALA A 112 11.46 8.23 8.66
N GLY A 113 10.47 7.48 9.14
CA GLY A 113 9.05 7.82 9.09
C GLY A 113 8.22 7.11 8.03
N ALA A 114 8.73 6.03 7.44
CA ALA A 114 7.95 5.21 6.51
C ALA A 114 6.89 4.37 7.25
N VAL A 115 5.74 4.19 6.62
CA VAL A 115 4.64 3.33 7.08
C VAL A 115 4.66 2.03 6.27
N PHE A 116 4.68 0.89 6.94
CA PHE A 116 4.66 -0.39 6.26
C PHE A 116 3.23 -0.93 6.11
N ALA A 117 2.87 -1.25 4.87
CA ALA A 117 1.57 -1.84 4.57
C ALA A 117 1.53 -3.33 4.94
N PRO A 118 0.36 -3.87 5.31
CA PRO A 118 0.20 -5.29 5.59
C PRO A 118 0.36 -6.16 4.34
N SER A 119 0.31 -7.48 4.52
CA SER A 119 0.37 -8.44 3.41
C SER A 119 -0.91 -8.37 2.57
N MET A 120 -0.78 -7.95 1.31
CA MET A 120 -1.86 -7.86 0.33
C MET A 120 -1.27 -7.92 -1.10
N THR A 121 -2.09 -7.85 -2.12
CA THR A 121 -1.58 -7.69 -3.48
C THR A 121 -1.18 -6.23 -3.74
N GLU A 122 -0.22 -6.00 -4.63
CA GLU A 122 0.18 -4.63 -5.02
C GLU A 122 -1.01 -3.82 -5.52
N SER A 123 -1.85 -4.43 -6.35
CA SER A 123 -3.06 -3.77 -6.88
C SER A 123 -4.04 -3.38 -5.78
N ALA A 124 -4.26 -4.26 -4.79
CA ALA A 124 -5.12 -3.96 -3.66
C ALA A 124 -4.55 -2.80 -2.83
N LEU A 125 -3.23 -2.78 -2.60
CA LEU A 125 -2.57 -1.71 -1.87
C LEU A 125 -2.71 -0.35 -2.57
N VAL A 126 -2.45 -0.30 -3.88
CA VAL A 126 -2.60 0.93 -4.68
C VAL A 126 -4.03 1.47 -4.60
N VAL A 127 -5.03 0.59 -4.82
CA VAL A 127 -6.45 0.97 -4.78
C VAL A 127 -6.86 1.45 -3.40
N LYS A 128 -6.51 0.69 -2.36
CA LYS A 128 -6.84 1.03 -0.97
C LYS A 128 -6.22 2.35 -0.53
N LEU A 129 -4.94 2.57 -0.83
CA LEU A 129 -4.26 3.80 -0.48
C LEU A 129 -4.92 5.02 -1.16
N ARG A 130 -5.22 4.93 -2.45
CA ARG A 130 -5.91 5.99 -3.19
C ARG A 130 -7.31 6.28 -2.64
N TRP A 131 -8.04 5.23 -2.23
CA TRP A 131 -9.34 5.37 -1.61
C TRP A 131 -9.25 6.04 -0.24
N LEU A 132 -8.36 5.59 0.65
CA LEU A 132 -8.18 6.17 1.98
C LEU A 132 -7.86 7.68 1.89
N LEU A 133 -6.92 8.04 1.03
CA LEU A 133 -6.53 9.45 0.82
C LEU A 133 -7.61 10.27 0.13
N GLY A 134 -8.35 9.69 -0.81
CA GLY A 134 -9.46 10.35 -1.49
C GLY A 134 -10.63 10.65 -0.56
N THR A 135 -10.88 9.75 0.40
CA THR A 135 -11.94 9.89 1.41
C THR A 135 -11.48 10.58 2.70
N GLY A 136 -10.24 11.06 2.78
CA GLY A 136 -9.68 11.72 3.94
C GLY A 136 -9.49 10.83 5.16
N GLN A 137 -9.37 9.53 4.97
CA GLN A 137 -9.16 8.58 6.05
C GLN A 137 -7.68 8.52 6.45
N ASP A 138 -7.44 8.19 7.72
CA ASP A 138 -6.12 7.98 8.27
C ASP A 138 -5.44 6.71 7.73
N LEU A 139 -4.12 6.74 7.55
CA LEU A 139 -3.35 5.61 7.03
C LEU A 139 -3.32 4.39 7.97
N SER A 140 -3.63 4.54 9.26
CA SER A 140 -3.80 3.39 10.15
C SER A 140 -4.89 2.43 9.65
N ALA A 141 -5.82 2.92 8.84
CA ALA A 141 -6.84 2.12 8.19
C ALA A 141 -6.29 1.15 7.12
N LEU A 142 -5.02 1.29 6.69
CA LEU A 142 -4.36 0.30 5.83
C LEU A 142 -4.35 -1.10 6.47
N ALA A 143 -4.16 -1.17 7.79
CA ALA A 143 -4.16 -2.43 8.54
C ALA A 143 -5.55 -3.05 8.75
N ARG A 144 -6.63 -2.32 8.47
CA ARG A 144 -8.00 -2.84 8.61
C ARG A 144 -8.41 -3.54 7.32
N PRO A 145 -8.88 -4.79 7.38
CA PRO A 145 -9.34 -5.48 6.18
C PRO A 145 -10.58 -4.78 5.58
N VAL A 146 -10.57 -4.65 4.26
CA VAL A 146 -11.72 -4.20 3.48
C VAL A 146 -12.04 -5.31 2.48
N GLY A 147 -12.99 -6.16 2.82
CA GLY A 147 -13.19 -7.40 2.09
C GLY A 147 -12.05 -8.40 2.36
N PHE A 148 -11.47 -8.94 1.29
CA PHE A 148 -10.32 -9.89 1.35
C PHE A 148 -9.03 -9.24 0.83
N ASP A 149 -8.82 -7.98 1.09
CA ASP A 149 -7.65 -7.24 0.61
C ASP A 149 -6.36 -7.59 1.38
N ILE A 150 -6.48 -8.03 2.63
CA ILE A 150 -5.35 -8.48 3.46
C ILE A 150 -5.24 -10.01 3.36
N LEU A 151 -4.02 -10.46 3.09
CA LEU A 151 -3.71 -11.88 2.99
C LEU A 151 -3.32 -12.41 4.38
N ASP A 152 -4.21 -13.21 4.99
CA ASP A 152 -3.87 -14.00 6.16
C ASP A 152 -2.92 -15.13 5.74
N ARG A 153 -1.84 -15.33 6.51
CA ARG A 153 -0.91 -16.44 6.34
C ARG A 153 -0.90 -17.32 7.57
#